data_81110b18e7de366ce63569aaaeeb77eb
#
_entry.id   81110b18e7de366ce63569aaaeeb77eb
#
_cell.length_a   1.000
_cell.length_b   1.000
_cell.length_c   1.000
_cell.angle_alpha   90.00
_cell.angle_beta   90.00
_cell.angle_gamma   90.00
#
_symmetry.space_group_name_H-M   'P 1'
#
loop_
_entity.id
_entity.type
_entity.pdbx_description
1 polymer ?
#
loop_
_entity_poly.entity_id
_entity_poly.type
_entity_poly.pdbx_seq_one_letter_code
_entity_poly.pdbx_strand_id
1 'polypeptide(L)'
;ITKLSAKDKKAKKVTIPKTVTVDNVEYQVTGIAAKAFKNSKKLQSIVIPDTITEIGAGSFEGCKNLKSVTIGKNVTSIGKNAFKNCKNLKKITVKSIKLKKVGKGALTGINRKCVIKVPKKKLKSYKSLFKGKGQKKSVKIKK
;
A
#
# COMPACT_ATOMS: atom_id res chain seq x y z
N ILE A 1 13.46 5.94 -3.76
CA ILE A 1 13.18 6.14 -5.20
C ILE A 1 11.93 6.95 -5.34
N THR A 2 12.04 8.03 -6.09
CA THR A 2 10.97 9.01 -6.24
C THR A 2 10.08 8.82 -7.47
N LYS A 3 10.51 8.04 -8.46
CA LYS A 3 9.71 7.81 -9.68
C LYS A 3 9.93 6.41 -10.24
N LEU A 4 8.83 5.73 -10.52
CA LEU A 4 8.83 4.52 -11.33
C LEU A 4 8.96 4.84 -12.81
N SER A 5 9.55 3.92 -13.55
CA SER A 5 9.66 4.04 -15.00
C SER A 5 8.26 4.06 -15.66
N ALA A 6 8.17 4.63 -16.85
CA ALA A 6 6.92 4.60 -17.63
C ALA A 6 6.45 3.15 -17.92
N LYS A 7 7.37 2.19 -17.99
CA LYS A 7 7.10 0.75 -18.16
C LYS A 7 6.32 0.19 -16.96
N ASP A 8 6.72 0.55 -15.74
CA ASP A 8 6.07 0.07 -14.52
C ASP A 8 4.66 0.64 -14.34
N LYS A 9 4.40 1.85 -14.83
CA LYS A 9 3.05 2.46 -14.83
C LYS A 9 2.07 1.75 -15.75
N LYS A 10 2.54 1.00 -16.75
CA LYS A 10 1.72 0.21 -17.68
C LYS A 10 1.52 -1.23 -17.23
N ALA A 11 2.25 -1.71 -16.25
CA ALA A 11 2.16 -3.08 -15.77
C ALA A 11 0.87 -3.32 -14.96
N LYS A 12 0.26 -4.50 -15.17
CA LYS A 12 -0.90 -4.93 -14.38
C LYS A 12 -0.51 -5.42 -12.99
N LYS A 13 0.64 -6.08 -12.88
CA LYS A 13 1.20 -6.59 -11.63
C LYS A 13 2.58 -5.97 -11.44
N VAL A 14 2.83 -5.39 -10.29
CA VAL A 14 4.11 -4.76 -9.95
C VAL A 14 4.64 -5.35 -8.66
N THR A 15 5.89 -5.77 -8.69
CA THR A 15 6.69 -6.03 -7.49
C THR A 15 7.73 -4.91 -7.42
N ILE A 16 7.69 -4.11 -6.37
CA ILE A 16 8.70 -3.06 -6.17
C ILE A 16 10.04 -3.75 -5.93
N PRO A 17 11.11 -3.40 -6.67
CA PRO A 17 12.42 -3.99 -6.48
C PRO A 17 12.99 -3.61 -5.10
N LYS A 18 13.79 -4.49 -4.52
CA LYS A 18 14.48 -4.22 -3.25
C LYS A 18 15.62 -3.22 -3.41
N THR A 19 16.27 -3.25 -4.57
CA THR A 19 17.41 -2.41 -4.92
C THR A 19 17.25 -1.85 -6.32
N VAL A 20 17.97 -0.79 -6.61
CA VAL A 20 18.13 -0.20 -7.95
C VAL A 20 19.57 0.23 -8.13
N THR A 21 20.05 0.17 -9.35
CA THR A 21 21.39 0.64 -9.73
C THR A 21 21.28 1.99 -10.43
N VAL A 22 22.02 2.96 -9.97
CA VAL A 22 22.19 4.28 -10.59
C VAL A 22 23.67 4.59 -10.66
N ASP A 23 24.17 4.93 -11.86
CA ASP A 23 25.59 5.21 -12.11
C ASP A 23 26.54 4.11 -11.56
N ASN A 24 26.18 2.84 -11.82
CA ASN A 24 26.90 1.65 -11.34
C ASN A 24 26.95 1.47 -9.80
N VAL A 25 26.15 2.25 -9.04
CA VAL A 25 26.01 2.10 -7.58
C VAL A 25 24.65 1.49 -7.26
N GLU A 26 24.62 0.44 -6.44
CA GLU A 26 23.39 -0.17 -5.97
C GLU A 26 22.84 0.57 -4.76
N TYR A 27 21.55 0.92 -4.82
CA TYR A 27 20.81 1.59 -3.76
C TYR A 27 19.64 0.73 -3.29
N GLN A 28 19.46 0.60 -2.00
CA GLN A 28 18.28 -0.05 -1.43
C GLN A 28 17.03 0.84 -1.58
N VAL A 29 15.91 0.22 -1.96
CA VAL A 29 14.62 0.90 -2.04
C VAL A 29 13.94 0.81 -0.68
N THR A 30 13.86 1.91 0.05
CA THR A 30 13.36 1.96 1.43
C THR A 30 12.02 2.66 1.61
N GLY A 31 11.50 3.32 0.57
CA GLY A 31 10.23 4.04 0.64
C GLY A 31 9.51 4.15 -0.70
N ILE A 32 8.22 4.38 -0.62
CA ILE A 32 7.39 4.75 -1.77
C ILE A 32 7.06 6.23 -1.65
N ALA A 33 7.48 7.02 -2.63
CA ALA A 33 7.26 8.45 -2.63
C ALA A 33 5.76 8.82 -2.68
N ALA A 34 5.44 10.01 -2.18
CA ALA A 34 4.09 10.54 -2.30
C ALA A 34 3.65 10.55 -3.78
N LYS A 35 2.42 10.10 -4.03
CA LYS A 35 1.78 10.06 -5.35
C LYS A 35 2.52 9.21 -6.43
N ALA A 36 3.48 8.33 -6.03
CA ALA A 36 4.32 7.57 -6.97
C ALA A 36 3.51 6.76 -8.00
N PHE A 37 2.39 6.14 -7.60
CA PHE A 37 1.49 5.38 -8.47
C PHE A 37 0.13 6.04 -8.66
N LYS A 38 -0.02 7.30 -8.29
CA LYS A 38 -1.32 7.99 -8.39
C LYS A 38 -1.91 7.84 -9.79
N ASN A 39 -3.21 7.46 -9.84
CA ASN A 39 -3.98 7.26 -11.07
C ASN A 39 -3.41 6.22 -12.04
N SER A 40 -2.65 5.26 -11.55
CA SER A 40 -2.15 4.13 -12.38
C SER A 40 -3.31 3.23 -12.80
N LYS A 41 -3.89 3.51 -13.97
CA LYS A 41 -5.12 2.89 -14.48
C LYS A 41 -4.99 1.38 -14.73
N LYS A 42 -3.80 0.89 -15.05
CA LYS A 42 -3.56 -0.52 -15.39
C LYS A 42 -3.16 -1.38 -14.20
N LEU A 43 -2.72 -0.77 -13.10
CA LEU A 43 -2.23 -1.49 -11.92
C LEU A 43 -3.36 -2.29 -11.25
N GLN A 44 -3.21 -3.62 -11.20
CA GLN A 44 -4.17 -4.54 -10.59
C GLN A 44 -3.67 -5.14 -9.28
N SER A 45 -2.37 -5.35 -9.15
CA SER A 45 -1.77 -5.84 -7.91
C SER A 45 -0.38 -5.26 -7.69
N ILE A 46 -0.03 -5.07 -6.43
CA ILE A 46 1.31 -4.62 -6.05
C ILE A 46 1.83 -5.39 -4.85
N VAL A 47 3.11 -5.76 -4.92
CA VAL A 47 3.86 -6.33 -3.81
C VAL A 47 4.90 -5.31 -3.35
N ILE A 48 4.80 -4.92 -2.09
CA ILE A 48 5.71 -3.98 -1.42
C ILE A 48 6.70 -4.82 -0.61
N PRO A 49 8.00 -4.79 -0.96
CA PRO A 49 9.00 -5.66 -0.35
C PRO A 49 9.33 -5.28 1.09
N ASP A 50 10.03 -6.17 1.78
CA ASP A 50 10.41 -6.00 3.18
C ASP A 50 11.42 -4.85 3.42
N THR A 51 12.08 -4.35 2.37
CA THR A 51 12.98 -3.19 2.44
C THR A 51 12.25 -1.86 2.64
N ILE A 52 10.94 -1.80 2.31
CA ILE A 52 10.13 -0.58 2.43
C ILE A 52 9.71 -0.38 3.89
N THR A 53 9.96 0.82 4.39
CA THR A 53 9.54 1.28 5.73
C THR A 53 8.38 2.26 5.70
N GLU A 54 8.20 3.00 4.60
CA GLU A 54 7.15 4.02 4.46
C GLU A 54 6.43 3.94 3.12
N ILE A 55 5.10 4.04 3.18
CA ILE A 55 4.23 4.20 2.02
C ILE A 55 3.75 5.66 2.00
N GLY A 56 4.20 6.41 1.00
CA GLY A 56 3.96 7.86 0.90
C GLY A 56 2.50 8.26 0.73
N ALA A 57 2.20 9.51 1.06
CA ALA A 57 0.85 10.08 0.94
C ALA A 57 0.33 10.01 -0.50
N GLY A 58 -0.91 9.52 -0.68
CA GLY A 58 -1.56 9.40 -1.99
C GLY A 58 -0.83 8.51 -2.98
N SER A 59 0.11 7.66 -2.53
CA SER A 59 0.97 6.89 -3.42
C SER A 59 0.20 6.01 -4.41
N PHE A 60 -0.96 5.48 -4.03
CA PHE A 60 -1.86 4.68 -4.88
C PHE A 60 -3.24 5.34 -5.07
N GLU A 61 -3.37 6.62 -4.75
CA GLU A 61 -4.64 7.34 -4.92
C GLU A 61 -5.15 7.22 -6.36
N GLY A 62 -6.43 6.87 -6.52
CA GLY A 62 -7.07 6.76 -7.83
C GLY A 62 -6.66 5.54 -8.67
N CYS A 63 -5.95 4.57 -8.10
CA CYS A 63 -5.68 3.29 -8.77
C CYS A 63 -6.95 2.45 -8.83
N LYS A 64 -7.88 2.81 -9.74
CA LYS A 64 -9.25 2.26 -9.79
C LYS A 64 -9.29 0.74 -10.04
N ASN A 65 -8.29 0.19 -10.73
CA ASN A 65 -8.22 -1.23 -11.05
C ASN A 65 -7.37 -2.06 -10.08
N LEU A 66 -6.79 -1.43 -9.06
CA LEU A 66 -6.02 -2.12 -8.03
C LEU A 66 -6.94 -3.03 -7.21
N LYS A 67 -6.67 -4.34 -7.23
CA LYS A 67 -7.47 -5.39 -6.58
C LYS A 67 -6.83 -5.90 -5.28
N SER A 68 -5.49 -5.95 -5.26
CA SER A 68 -4.76 -6.48 -4.11
C SER A 68 -3.44 -5.74 -3.86
N VAL A 69 -3.10 -5.62 -2.58
CA VAL A 69 -1.83 -5.06 -2.09
C VAL A 69 -1.25 -6.01 -1.05
N THR A 70 0.04 -6.32 -1.18
CA THR A 70 0.80 -7.01 -0.15
C THR A 70 1.82 -6.05 0.44
N ILE A 71 1.76 -5.82 1.75
CA ILE A 71 2.62 -4.90 2.49
C ILE A 71 3.68 -5.69 3.24
N GLY A 72 4.94 -5.42 2.97
CA GLY A 72 6.11 -6.10 3.51
C GLY A 72 6.28 -5.93 5.03
N LYS A 73 7.20 -6.71 5.61
CA LYS A 73 7.35 -6.90 7.07
C LYS A 73 7.84 -5.68 7.83
N ASN A 74 8.52 -4.73 7.17
CA ASN A 74 9.15 -3.60 7.84
C ASN A 74 8.41 -2.28 7.67
N VAL A 75 7.25 -2.26 7.02
CA VAL A 75 6.47 -1.03 6.87
C VAL A 75 6.00 -0.54 8.25
N THR A 76 6.35 0.69 8.58
CA THR A 76 6.00 1.36 9.84
C THR A 76 4.89 2.39 9.68
N SER A 77 4.73 2.95 8.46
CA SER A 77 3.72 3.97 8.19
C SER A 77 3.07 3.83 6.81
N ILE A 78 1.78 4.15 6.78
CA ILE A 78 0.97 4.32 5.57
C ILE A 78 0.49 5.76 5.55
N GLY A 79 0.82 6.49 4.49
CA GLY A 79 0.55 7.91 4.37
C GLY A 79 -0.93 8.27 4.20
N LYS A 80 -1.24 9.56 4.40
CA LYS A 80 -2.57 10.13 4.15
C LYS A 80 -3.05 9.80 2.73
N ASN A 81 -4.31 9.39 2.58
CA ASN A 81 -4.92 9.08 1.28
C ASN A 81 -4.19 8.02 0.45
N ALA A 82 -3.34 7.17 1.04
CA ALA A 82 -2.47 6.25 0.30
C ALA A 82 -3.23 5.37 -0.71
N PHE A 83 -4.40 4.84 -0.35
CA PHE A 83 -5.26 4.01 -1.21
C PHE A 83 -6.61 4.67 -1.52
N LYS A 84 -6.70 5.99 -1.38
CA LYS A 84 -7.96 6.71 -1.65
C LYS A 84 -8.46 6.44 -3.08
N ASN A 85 -9.76 6.14 -3.20
CA ASN A 85 -10.43 5.85 -4.48
C ASN A 85 -9.88 4.63 -5.24
N CYS A 86 -9.25 3.68 -4.56
CA CYS A 86 -8.97 2.36 -5.10
C CYS A 86 -10.25 1.51 -5.07
N LYS A 87 -11.21 1.80 -5.95
CA LYS A 87 -12.60 1.27 -5.91
C LYS A 87 -12.70 -0.26 -6.01
N ASN A 88 -11.72 -0.91 -6.62
CA ASN A 88 -11.67 -2.36 -6.78
C ASN A 88 -10.77 -3.07 -5.76
N LEU A 89 -10.20 -2.34 -4.78
CA LEU A 89 -9.31 -2.92 -3.79
C LEU A 89 -10.08 -3.80 -2.80
N LYS A 90 -9.97 -5.12 -2.99
CA LYS A 90 -10.69 -6.14 -2.22
C LYS A 90 -9.81 -6.87 -1.20
N LYS A 91 -8.48 -6.76 -1.32
CA LYS A 91 -7.54 -7.47 -0.45
C LYS A 91 -6.33 -6.60 -0.14
N ILE A 92 -6.07 -6.40 1.15
CA ILE A 92 -4.82 -5.84 1.66
C ILE A 92 -4.23 -6.88 2.62
N THR A 93 -3.01 -7.34 2.35
CA THR A 93 -2.28 -8.25 3.23
C THR A 93 -1.16 -7.47 3.90
N VAL A 94 -1.26 -7.28 5.20
CA VAL A 94 -0.25 -6.61 6.02
C VAL A 94 0.62 -7.67 6.69
N LYS A 95 1.86 -7.83 6.24
CA LYS A 95 2.84 -8.73 6.88
C LYS A 95 3.57 -8.07 8.04
N SER A 96 3.59 -6.73 8.06
CA SER A 96 4.29 -5.97 9.10
C SER A 96 3.67 -6.15 10.48
N ILE A 97 4.53 -6.35 11.46
CA ILE A 97 4.21 -6.26 12.89
C ILE A 97 4.67 -4.94 13.50
N LYS A 98 5.26 -4.06 12.67
CA LYS A 98 5.88 -2.78 13.04
C LYS A 98 5.02 -1.57 12.67
N LEU A 99 3.86 -1.77 12.04
CA LEU A 99 3.00 -0.67 11.59
C LEU A 99 2.51 0.17 12.79
N LYS A 100 2.87 1.44 12.78
CA LYS A 100 2.56 2.40 13.86
C LYS A 100 1.60 3.49 13.43
N LYS A 101 1.52 3.79 12.13
CA LYS A 101 0.73 4.91 11.61
C LYS A 101 -0.02 4.54 10.33
N VAL A 102 -1.29 4.87 10.32
CA VAL A 102 -2.13 4.88 9.10
C VAL A 102 -2.75 6.27 8.98
N GLY A 103 -2.46 6.96 7.89
CA GLY A 103 -2.87 8.34 7.66
C GLY A 103 -4.37 8.51 7.47
N LYS A 104 -4.88 9.70 7.77
CA LYS A 104 -6.28 10.08 7.55
C LYS A 104 -6.66 9.83 6.07
N GLY A 105 -7.83 9.26 5.85
CA GLY A 105 -8.36 9.02 4.51
C GLY A 105 -7.63 7.92 3.71
N ALA A 106 -6.68 7.20 4.31
CA ALA A 106 -5.88 6.19 3.61
C ALA A 106 -6.72 5.13 2.89
N LEU A 107 -7.90 4.82 3.41
CA LEU A 107 -8.81 3.80 2.89
C LEU A 107 -10.13 4.37 2.35
N THR A 108 -10.21 5.68 2.13
CA THR A 108 -11.42 6.33 1.60
C THR A 108 -11.72 5.84 0.18
N GLY A 109 -12.95 5.37 -0.05
CA GLY A 109 -13.39 4.94 -1.39
C GLY A 109 -12.80 3.63 -1.89
N ILE A 110 -12.24 2.80 -1.01
CA ILE A 110 -11.89 1.41 -1.35
C ILE A 110 -13.16 0.56 -1.44
N ASN A 111 -13.03 -0.65 -1.99
CA ASN A 111 -14.15 -1.57 -2.11
C ASN A 111 -14.75 -1.92 -0.74
N ARG A 112 -16.08 -1.82 -0.61
CA ARG A 112 -16.80 -2.13 0.64
C ARG A 112 -16.67 -3.59 1.09
N LYS A 113 -16.28 -4.49 0.17
CA LYS A 113 -16.02 -5.91 0.46
C LYS A 113 -14.54 -6.19 0.74
N CYS A 114 -13.72 -5.15 0.89
CA CYS A 114 -12.29 -5.32 1.15
C CYS A 114 -12.06 -6.08 2.46
N VAL A 115 -11.08 -6.98 2.40
CA VAL A 115 -10.56 -7.69 3.58
C VAL A 115 -9.11 -7.26 3.80
N ILE A 116 -8.83 -6.78 4.99
CA ILE A 116 -7.47 -6.44 5.44
C ILE A 116 -6.99 -7.56 6.33
N LYS A 117 -6.07 -8.38 5.81
CA LYS A 117 -5.41 -9.44 6.59
C LYS A 117 -4.24 -8.86 7.35
N VAL A 118 -4.15 -9.18 8.63
CA VAL A 118 -3.08 -8.71 9.53
C VAL A 118 -2.49 -9.87 10.32
N PRO A 119 -1.25 -9.74 10.85
CA PRO A 119 -0.68 -10.77 11.70
C PRO A 119 -1.57 -11.04 12.93
N LYS A 120 -1.77 -12.32 13.28
CA LYS A 120 -2.63 -12.74 14.40
C LYS A 120 -2.35 -11.97 15.69
N LYS A 121 -1.07 -11.84 16.06
CA LYS A 121 -0.63 -11.12 17.26
C LYS A 121 -0.91 -9.61 17.24
N LYS A 122 -1.21 -9.02 16.07
CA LYS A 122 -1.51 -7.60 15.90
C LYS A 122 -2.99 -7.31 15.63
N LEU A 123 -3.84 -8.31 15.58
CA LEU A 123 -5.25 -8.15 15.20
C LEU A 123 -5.96 -7.06 16.02
N LYS A 124 -5.84 -7.11 17.35
CA LYS A 124 -6.49 -6.13 18.25
C LYS A 124 -5.97 -4.71 18.01
N SER A 125 -4.65 -4.53 18.05
CA SER A 125 -4.02 -3.21 17.87
C SER A 125 -4.23 -2.64 16.47
N TYR A 126 -4.21 -3.47 15.42
CA TYR A 126 -4.41 -2.99 14.06
C TYR A 126 -5.88 -2.70 13.73
N LYS A 127 -6.84 -3.36 14.36
CA LYS A 127 -8.25 -2.92 14.30
C LYS A 127 -8.41 -1.47 14.76
N SER A 128 -7.75 -1.08 15.85
CA SER A 128 -7.74 0.31 16.32
C SER A 128 -6.99 1.23 15.37
N LEU A 129 -5.84 0.80 14.86
CA LEU A 129 -4.99 1.58 13.96
C LEU A 129 -5.69 1.92 12.63
N PHE A 130 -6.45 0.97 12.07
CA PHE A 130 -7.21 1.15 10.83
C PHE A 130 -8.59 1.80 11.03
N LYS A 131 -9.04 1.97 12.29
CA LYS A 131 -10.35 2.59 12.58
C LYS A 131 -10.40 4.03 12.07
N GLY A 132 -11.49 4.38 11.39
CA GLY A 132 -11.72 5.76 10.96
C GLY A 132 -10.78 6.27 9.85
N LYS A 133 -10.22 5.39 9.03
CA LYS A 133 -9.34 5.76 7.92
C LYS A 133 -10.09 5.96 6.58
N GLY A 134 -11.41 6.11 6.64
CA GLY A 134 -12.29 6.44 5.52
C GLY A 134 -12.99 5.25 4.87
N GLN A 135 -12.70 4.02 5.29
CA GLN A 135 -13.38 2.83 4.78
C GLN A 135 -14.81 2.68 5.32
N LYS A 136 -15.65 1.97 4.58
CA LYS A 136 -16.99 1.58 5.02
C LYS A 136 -16.91 0.57 6.17
N LYS A 137 -17.94 0.54 7.04
CA LYS A 137 -18.03 -0.40 8.17
C LYS A 137 -18.00 -1.88 7.75
N SER A 138 -18.37 -2.17 6.51
CA SER A 138 -18.33 -3.52 5.93
C SER A 138 -16.93 -4.05 5.61
N VAL A 139 -15.91 -3.19 5.56
CA VAL A 139 -14.51 -3.60 5.41
C VAL A 139 -14.07 -4.36 6.65
N LYS A 140 -13.60 -5.60 6.43
CA LYS A 140 -13.23 -6.50 7.52
C LYS A 140 -11.71 -6.50 7.75
N ILE A 141 -11.30 -6.46 9.01
CA ILE A 141 -9.91 -6.65 9.44
C ILE A 141 -9.85 -7.99 10.18
N LYS A 142 -9.06 -8.92 9.65
CA LYS A 142 -8.94 -10.28 10.20
C LYS A 142 -7.52 -10.84 10.11
N LYS A 143 -7.25 -11.94 10.84
CA LYS A 143 -6.01 -12.70 10.75
C LYS A 143 -5.96 -13.57 9.47
#